data_e24ab9d21eecfe6111a05df69b2fc819
#
_entry.id   e24ab9d21eecfe6111a05df69b2fc819
#
_cell.length_a   1.000
_cell.length_b   1.000
_cell.length_c   1.000
_cell.angle_alpha   90.00
_cell.angle_beta   90.00
_cell.angle_gamma   90.00
#
_symmetry.space_group_name_H-M   'P 1'
#
loop_
_entity.id
_entity.type
_entity.pdbx_description
1 polymer ?
#
loop_
_entity_poly.entity_id
_entity_poly.type
_entity_poly.pdbx_seq_one_letter_code
_entity_poly.pdbx_strand_id
1 'polypeptide(L)'
;MSQLSFRGNKYIVKEGDTVLDTLLSHGHNIPCSCKAGMCHACKMKIVEGNVPQIAQGGLKDTQREEGYFLSCQCKPQEDLCVSLPTEVDKKYSAQVISLNKLSDDIIQLIVKLNQPMSFHAGQFIN
;
A
#
# COMPACT_ATOMS: atom_id res chain seq x y z
N MET A 1 -21.32 7.64 -11.01
CA MET A 1 -20.78 7.56 -9.66
C MET A 1 -20.15 6.20 -9.45
N SER A 2 -19.00 6.17 -8.83
CA SER A 2 -18.26 4.92 -8.57
C SER A 2 -18.58 4.41 -7.17
N GLN A 3 -18.47 3.10 -6.98
CA GLN A 3 -18.66 2.48 -5.68
C GLN A 3 -17.29 2.11 -5.07
N LEU A 4 -17.08 2.47 -3.82
CA LEU A 4 -15.84 2.19 -3.10
C LEU A 4 -16.12 1.16 -2.01
N SER A 5 -15.41 0.03 -2.06
CA SER A 5 -15.47 -0.99 -1.02
C SER A 5 -14.25 -0.89 -0.10
N PHE A 6 -14.50 -0.83 1.21
CA PHE A 6 -13.46 -0.75 2.23
C PHE A 6 -13.92 -1.48 3.49
N ARG A 7 -13.10 -2.41 3.97
CA ARG A 7 -13.37 -3.24 5.16
C ARG A 7 -14.75 -3.92 5.13
N GLY A 8 -15.15 -4.41 3.96
CA GLY A 8 -16.43 -5.10 3.79
C GLY A 8 -17.66 -4.18 3.63
N ASN A 9 -17.47 -2.88 3.71
CA ASN A 9 -18.53 -1.90 3.50
C ASN A 9 -18.41 -1.24 2.13
N LYS A 10 -19.53 -0.83 1.59
CA LYS A 10 -19.59 -0.16 0.30
C LYS A 10 -20.07 1.27 0.46
N TYR A 11 -19.39 2.19 -0.21
CA TYR A 11 -19.68 3.61 -0.17
C TYR A 11 -19.82 4.14 -1.60
N ILE A 12 -20.67 5.11 -1.79
CA ILE A 12 -20.81 5.80 -3.07
C ILE A 12 -19.87 7.00 -3.08
N VAL A 13 -18.99 7.06 -4.08
CA VAL A 13 -18.07 8.18 -4.28
C VAL A 13 -18.81 9.26 -5.04
N LYS A 14 -18.91 10.44 -4.45
CA LYS A 14 -19.54 11.59 -5.12
C LYS A 14 -18.62 12.12 -6.22
N GLU A 15 -19.21 12.74 -7.22
CA GLU A 15 -18.45 13.38 -8.28
C GLU A 15 -17.50 14.44 -7.71
N GLY A 16 -16.22 14.32 -8.04
CA GLY A 16 -15.17 15.22 -7.56
C GLY A 16 -14.49 14.79 -6.28
N ASP A 17 -15.06 13.85 -5.52
CA ASP A 17 -14.44 13.35 -4.30
C ASP A 17 -13.32 12.35 -4.62
N THR A 18 -12.31 12.34 -3.75
CA THR A 18 -11.26 11.33 -3.77
C THR A 18 -11.65 10.13 -2.89
N VAL A 19 -10.90 9.03 -3.02
CA VAL A 19 -11.03 7.88 -2.11
C VAL A 19 -10.84 8.34 -0.66
N LEU A 20 -9.85 9.20 -0.39
CA LEU A 20 -9.61 9.74 0.94
C LEU A 20 -10.82 10.53 1.46
N ASP A 21 -11.35 11.45 0.67
CA ASP A 21 -12.50 12.27 1.07
C ASP A 21 -13.72 11.41 1.41
N THR A 22 -13.98 10.41 0.59
CA THR A 22 -15.09 9.48 0.81
C THR A 22 -14.94 8.72 2.12
N LEU A 23 -13.76 8.17 2.40
CA LEU A 23 -13.51 7.40 3.62
C LEU A 23 -13.55 8.29 4.88
N LEU A 24 -12.98 9.49 4.82
CA LEU A 24 -13.02 10.43 5.93
C LEU A 24 -14.44 10.89 6.25
N SER A 25 -15.26 11.13 5.23
CA SER A 25 -16.67 11.54 5.42
C SER A 25 -17.52 10.47 6.08
N HIS A 26 -17.12 9.19 5.95
CA HIS A 26 -17.79 8.07 6.60
C HIS A 26 -17.16 7.67 7.95
N GLY A 27 -16.29 8.50 8.50
CA GLY A 27 -15.73 8.31 9.84
C GLY A 27 -14.53 7.36 9.93
N HIS A 28 -13.94 6.97 8.79
CA HIS A 28 -12.72 6.17 8.79
C HIS A 28 -11.50 7.03 9.09
N ASN A 29 -10.63 6.52 9.93
CA ASN A 29 -9.37 7.20 10.25
C ASN A 29 -8.27 6.75 9.27
N ILE A 30 -8.09 7.52 8.21
CA ILE A 30 -7.07 7.27 7.19
C ILE A 30 -5.92 8.26 7.41
N PRO A 31 -4.67 7.79 7.53
CA PRO A 31 -3.52 8.69 7.64
C PRO A 31 -3.46 9.65 6.45
N CYS A 32 -3.41 10.94 6.72
CA CYS A 32 -3.24 11.95 5.69
C CYS A 32 -2.57 13.19 6.31
N SER A 33 -1.82 13.91 5.50
CA SER A 33 -1.12 15.12 5.94
C SER A 33 -1.25 16.23 4.90
N CYS A 34 -0.55 16.10 3.77
CA CYS A 34 -0.52 17.17 2.77
C CYS A 34 -1.74 17.23 1.86
N LYS A 35 -2.45 16.13 1.66
CA LYS A 35 -3.55 15.95 0.69
C LYS A 35 -3.20 16.37 -0.75
N ALA A 36 -1.91 16.51 -1.04
CA ALA A 36 -1.40 16.95 -2.34
C ALA A 36 -0.55 15.88 -3.05
N GLY A 37 -0.49 14.67 -2.51
CA GLY A 37 0.26 13.56 -3.10
C GLY A 37 1.76 13.57 -2.82
N MET A 38 2.23 14.40 -1.91
CA MET A 38 3.66 14.55 -1.62
C MET A 38 4.16 13.76 -0.43
N CYS A 39 3.37 13.65 0.65
CA CYS A 39 3.81 13.01 1.88
C CYS A 39 3.65 11.49 1.89
N HIS A 40 2.86 10.93 0.98
CA HIS A 40 2.54 9.51 0.87
C HIS A 40 1.88 8.90 2.14
N ALA A 41 1.46 9.71 3.10
CA ALA A 41 0.80 9.23 4.31
C ALA A 41 -0.55 8.57 4.03
N CYS A 42 -1.25 9.01 2.98
CA CYS A 42 -2.54 8.47 2.54
C CYS A 42 -2.43 7.25 1.62
N LYS A 43 -1.25 6.66 1.48
CA LYS A 43 -1.03 5.50 0.62
C LYS A 43 -1.92 4.34 1.04
N MET A 44 -2.63 3.77 0.07
CA MET A 44 -3.50 2.61 0.25
C MET A 44 -3.18 1.56 -0.81
N LYS A 45 -3.77 0.39 -0.69
CA LYS A 45 -3.57 -0.71 -1.63
C LYS A 45 -4.88 -1.09 -2.32
N ILE A 46 -4.81 -1.33 -3.63
CA ILE A 46 -5.93 -1.82 -4.42
C ILE A 46 -6.09 -3.32 -4.15
N VAL A 47 -7.30 -3.73 -3.80
CA VAL A 47 -7.69 -5.14 -3.71
C VAL A 47 -8.33 -5.57 -5.04
N GLU A 48 -9.20 -4.73 -5.59
CA GLU A 48 -9.88 -4.98 -6.85
C GLU A 48 -10.18 -3.66 -7.56
N GLY A 49 -10.08 -3.64 -8.89
CA GLY A 49 -10.32 -2.46 -9.72
C GLY A 49 -9.04 -1.77 -10.18
N ASN A 50 -9.19 -0.68 -10.89
CA ASN A 50 -8.08 0.12 -11.41
C ASN A 50 -8.16 1.56 -10.91
N VAL A 51 -7.00 2.15 -10.64
CA VAL A 51 -6.90 3.56 -10.24
C VAL A 51 -6.34 4.41 -11.38
N PRO A 52 -6.68 5.71 -11.42
CA PRO A 52 -6.06 6.62 -12.37
C PRO A 52 -4.54 6.70 -12.16
N GLN A 53 -3.82 6.90 -13.23
CA GLN A 53 -2.35 7.00 -13.18
C GLN A 53 -1.86 8.12 -12.25
N ILE A 54 -2.60 9.21 -12.15
CA ILE A 54 -2.27 10.33 -11.26
C ILE A 54 -2.23 9.90 -9.80
N ALA A 55 -3.05 8.93 -9.41
CA ALA A 55 -3.07 8.40 -8.05
C ALA A 55 -1.82 7.58 -7.70
N GLN A 56 -1.05 7.19 -8.68
CA GLN A 56 0.23 6.48 -8.52
C GLN A 56 1.45 7.37 -8.80
N GLY A 57 1.23 8.65 -9.02
CA GLY A 57 2.30 9.61 -9.24
C GLY A 57 3.23 9.71 -8.02
N GLY A 58 4.54 9.73 -8.26
CA GLY A 58 5.54 9.81 -7.19
C GLY A 58 5.85 8.50 -6.47
N LEU A 59 5.10 7.43 -6.74
CA LEU A 59 5.40 6.11 -6.20
C LEU A 59 6.50 5.41 -7.02
N LYS A 60 7.27 4.55 -6.35
CA LYS A 60 8.26 3.70 -7.01
C LYS A 60 7.55 2.65 -7.88
N ASP A 61 8.23 2.18 -8.92
CA ASP A 61 7.66 1.19 -9.85
C ASP A 61 7.21 -0.08 -9.14
N THR A 62 7.98 -0.56 -8.15
CA THR A 62 7.62 -1.73 -7.34
C THR A 62 6.31 -1.51 -6.58
N GLN A 63 6.09 -0.31 -6.06
CA GLN A 63 4.87 0.03 -5.35
C GLN A 63 3.66 0.09 -6.29
N ARG A 64 3.85 0.62 -7.50
CA ARG A 64 2.79 0.63 -8.54
C ARG A 64 2.41 -0.79 -8.95
N GLU A 65 3.38 -1.66 -9.16
CA GLU A 65 3.15 -3.07 -9.49
C GLU A 65 2.42 -3.82 -8.39
N GLU A 66 2.67 -3.49 -7.14
CA GLU A 66 1.99 -4.08 -5.99
C GLU A 66 0.58 -3.52 -5.74
N GLY A 67 0.17 -2.51 -6.49
CA GLY A 67 -1.16 -1.93 -6.40
C GLY A 67 -1.30 -0.81 -5.36
N TYR A 68 -0.22 -0.20 -4.93
CA TYR A 68 -0.29 0.97 -4.06
C TYR A 68 -0.72 2.21 -4.83
N PHE A 69 -1.43 3.10 -4.15
CA PHE A 69 -1.85 4.38 -4.70
C PHE A 69 -2.04 5.41 -3.58
N LEU A 70 -2.08 6.67 -3.97
CA LEU A 70 -2.32 7.78 -3.04
C LEU A 70 -3.82 8.10 -3.02
N SER A 71 -4.48 7.82 -1.91
CA SER A 71 -5.93 8.00 -1.80
C SER A 71 -6.37 9.45 -1.96
N CYS A 72 -5.53 10.42 -1.58
CA CYS A 72 -5.81 11.85 -1.75
C CYS A 72 -5.77 12.32 -3.21
N GLN A 73 -5.18 11.54 -4.11
CA GLN A 73 -5.10 11.84 -5.54
C GLN A 73 -5.97 10.91 -6.39
N CYS A 74 -6.69 9.99 -5.77
CA CYS A 74 -7.51 9.02 -6.47
C CYS A 74 -8.97 9.47 -6.54
N LYS A 75 -9.41 9.87 -7.73
CA LYS A 75 -10.82 10.08 -8.06
C LYS A 75 -11.28 8.86 -8.87
N PRO A 76 -12.00 7.92 -8.25
CA PRO A 76 -12.34 6.67 -8.92
C PRO A 76 -13.22 6.92 -10.15
N GLN A 77 -12.89 6.23 -11.25
CA GLN A 77 -13.69 6.23 -12.47
C GLN A 77 -14.54 4.96 -12.61
N GLU A 78 -14.23 3.96 -11.80
CA GLU A 78 -14.93 2.67 -11.73
C GLU A 78 -15.02 2.20 -10.30
N ASP A 79 -15.71 1.09 -10.09
CA ASP A 79 -15.82 0.51 -8.76
C ASP A 79 -14.47 0.00 -8.27
N LEU A 80 -14.11 0.36 -7.05
CA LEU A 80 -12.85 -0.01 -6.41
C LEU A 80 -13.07 -0.75 -5.10
N CYS A 81 -12.22 -1.73 -4.85
CA CYS A 81 -12.04 -2.31 -3.53
C CYS A 81 -10.63 -1.99 -3.04
N VAL A 82 -10.53 -1.35 -1.89
CA VAL A 82 -9.26 -0.87 -1.35
C VAL A 82 -9.07 -1.28 0.10
N SER A 83 -7.82 -1.28 0.56
CA SER A 83 -7.50 -1.55 1.95
C SER A 83 -6.26 -0.75 2.38
N LEU A 84 -6.05 -0.67 3.69
CA LEU A 84 -4.83 -0.09 4.23
C LEU A 84 -3.64 -1.02 3.94
N PRO A 85 -2.43 -0.47 3.71
CA PRO A 85 -1.25 -1.30 3.46
C PRO A 85 -0.98 -2.32 4.55
N THR A 86 -1.21 -1.95 5.80
CA THR A 86 -1.01 -2.81 6.96
C THR A 86 -1.97 -4.02 7.03
N GLU A 87 -3.10 -3.96 6.33
CA GLU A 87 -4.09 -5.03 6.32
C GLU A 87 -3.82 -6.10 5.27
N VAL A 88 -3.11 -5.73 4.20
CA VAL A 88 -2.86 -6.62 3.06
C VAL A 88 -1.38 -6.89 2.79
N ASP A 89 -0.49 -6.25 3.52
CA ASP A 89 0.94 -6.51 3.37
C ASP A 89 1.24 -7.96 3.71
N LYS A 90 1.92 -8.62 2.80
CA LYS A 90 2.33 -10.00 2.99
C LYS A 90 3.41 -10.06 4.05
N LYS A 91 3.16 -10.86 5.07
CA LYS A 91 4.15 -11.20 6.09
C LYS A 91 4.64 -12.62 5.85
N TYR A 92 5.93 -12.78 5.85
CA TYR A 92 6.56 -14.09 5.66
C TYR A 92 7.12 -14.55 6.99
N SER A 93 6.75 -15.77 7.39
CA SER A 93 7.41 -16.44 8.50
C SER A 93 8.76 -16.96 8.04
N ALA A 94 9.79 -16.73 8.82
CA ALA A 94 11.14 -17.14 8.50
C ALA A 94 11.83 -17.71 9.73
N GLN A 95 12.72 -18.68 9.52
CA GLN A 95 13.55 -19.25 10.56
C GLN A 95 15.01 -18.81 10.36
N VAL A 96 15.64 -18.36 11.42
CA VAL A 96 17.07 -18.03 11.38
C VAL A 96 17.88 -19.33 11.26
N ILE A 97 18.60 -19.47 10.17
CA ILE A 97 19.49 -20.62 9.92
C ILE A 97 20.89 -20.33 10.47
N SER A 98 21.40 -19.13 10.21
CA SER A 98 22.75 -18.77 10.55
C SER A 98 22.87 -17.26 10.87
N LEU A 99 23.71 -16.96 11.83
CA LEU A 99 24.07 -15.60 12.20
C LEU A 99 25.59 -15.54 12.32
N ASN A 100 26.25 -14.88 11.38
CA ASN A 100 27.70 -14.78 11.31
C ASN A 100 28.15 -13.34 11.44
N LYS A 101 29.12 -13.10 12.32
CA LYS A 101 29.76 -11.80 12.42
C LYS A 101 30.89 -11.73 11.40
N LEU A 102 30.75 -10.87 10.40
CA LEU A 102 31.75 -10.69 9.34
C LEU A 102 32.83 -9.68 9.75
N SER A 103 32.44 -8.68 10.53
CA SER A 103 33.35 -7.69 11.12
C SER A 103 32.73 -7.14 12.38
N ASP A 104 33.38 -6.18 13.08
CA ASP A 104 32.82 -5.56 14.27
C ASP A 104 31.50 -4.85 14.02
N ASP A 105 31.27 -4.36 12.78
CA ASP A 105 30.09 -3.59 12.39
C ASP A 105 29.15 -4.33 11.46
N ILE A 106 29.53 -5.53 10.95
CA ILE A 106 28.76 -6.25 9.94
C ILE A 106 28.43 -7.66 10.43
N ILE A 107 27.14 -7.96 10.41
CA ILE A 107 26.59 -9.26 10.76
C ILE A 107 25.85 -9.82 9.54
N GLN A 108 26.16 -11.07 9.17
CA GLN A 108 25.43 -11.79 8.14
C GLN A 108 24.32 -12.61 8.79
N LEU A 109 23.08 -12.34 8.36
CA LEU A 109 21.91 -13.10 8.78
C LEU A 109 21.39 -13.94 7.61
N ILE A 110 21.31 -15.25 7.83
CA ILE A 110 20.72 -16.17 6.85
C ILE A 110 19.41 -16.72 7.43
N VAL A 111 18.31 -16.51 6.70
CA VAL A 111 17.00 -16.99 7.11
C VAL A 111 16.40 -17.90 6.05
N LYS A 112 15.61 -18.88 6.49
CA LYS A 112 14.82 -19.74 5.62
C LYS A 112 13.37 -19.29 5.68
N LEU A 113 12.80 -18.94 4.53
CA LEU A 113 11.40 -18.58 4.41
C LEU A 113 10.53 -19.83 4.33
N ASN A 114 9.37 -19.79 4.96
CA ASN A 114 8.41 -20.89 4.92
C ASN A 114 7.67 -20.96 3.56
N GLN A 115 7.71 -19.87 2.80
CA GLN A 115 7.12 -19.80 1.46
C GLN A 115 7.98 -18.93 0.54
N PRO A 116 7.93 -19.13 -0.79
CA PRO A 116 8.67 -18.32 -1.73
C PRO A 116 8.30 -16.83 -1.64
N MET A 117 9.28 -15.97 -1.76
CA MET A 117 9.12 -14.51 -1.78
C MET A 117 9.78 -13.94 -3.02
N SER A 118 9.03 -13.13 -3.78
CA SER A 118 9.58 -12.36 -4.88
C SER A 118 10.21 -11.08 -4.36
N PHE A 119 11.38 -10.72 -4.85
CA PHE A 119 12.05 -9.49 -4.47
C PHE A 119 12.85 -8.92 -5.63
N HIS A 120 13.18 -7.64 -5.54
CA HIS A 120 14.01 -6.94 -6.50
C HIS A 120 15.35 -6.56 -5.84
N ALA A 121 16.42 -6.53 -6.61
CA ALA A 121 17.72 -6.10 -6.11
C ALA A 121 17.66 -4.69 -5.52
N GLY A 122 18.26 -4.50 -4.34
CA GLY A 122 18.21 -3.23 -3.61
C GLY A 122 16.95 -3.00 -2.78
N GLN A 123 16.05 -3.95 -2.70
CA GLN A 123 14.86 -3.88 -1.87
C GLN A 123 15.20 -4.05 -0.40
N PHE A 124 14.56 -3.24 0.46
CA PHE A 124 14.72 -3.35 1.91
C PHE A 124 13.72 -4.32 2.52
N ILE A 125 14.13 -4.92 3.64
CA ILE A 125 13.29 -5.74 4.51
C ILE A 125 13.12 -5.01 5.85
N ASN A 126 11.89 -4.90 6.31
CA ASN A 126 11.56 -4.35 7.63
C ASN A 126 11.15 -5.45 8.59
#